data_b0d3c814e94cd25f6c646dd0c83d7cc2
#
_entry.id   b0d3c814e94cd25f6c646dd0c83d7cc2
#
_cell.length_a   1.000
_cell.length_b   1.000
_cell.length_c   1.000
_cell.angle_alpha   90.00
_cell.angle_beta   90.00
_cell.angle_gamma   90.00
#
_symmetry.space_group_name_H-M   'P 1'
#
loop_
_entity.id
_entity.type
_entity.pdbx_description
1 polymer ?
#
loop_
_entity_poly.entity_id
_entity_poly.type
_entity_poly.pdbx_seq_one_letter_code
_entity_poly.pdbx_strand_id
1 'polypeptide(L)'
;MMGCAQKFAMSPETEVYHSNKIIPKEISKEAKIALSYYPELEKVSIEFRFKEDIKKSFMQAQPKFSNLFHGKNNREYYVFISSKVEIEGEDFTIKDIPPDVLIGWLGHELGHIVDYRNRSAFGLMIFGMRYVTSENYIMEAERVADTYAVEHGMGDYILKTKNFILNHTDLSESYKNRIRRLYLSPEEIVVLVNNLEKVEEKIEEGGG
;
A
#
# COMPACT_ATOMS: atom_id res chain seq x y z
N MET A 1 -17.43 -37.04 -25.12
CA MET A 1 -17.45 -35.57 -25.30
C MET A 1 -17.48 -34.96 -23.92
N MET A 2 -16.30 -34.58 -23.41
CA MET A 2 -16.17 -33.88 -22.11
C MET A 2 -16.18 -32.39 -22.40
N GLY A 3 -17.25 -31.71 -22.00
CA GLY A 3 -17.37 -30.27 -22.11
C GLY A 3 -16.42 -29.58 -21.12
N CYS A 4 -15.44 -28.87 -21.66
CA CYS A 4 -14.56 -27.98 -20.90
C CYS A 4 -15.39 -26.78 -20.44
N ALA A 5 -15.83 -26.78 -19.19
CA ALA A 5 -16.45 -25.61 -18.58
C ALA A 5 -15.35 -24.55 -18.38
N GLN A 6 -15.24 -23.61 -19.30
CA GLN A 6 -14.49 -22.39 -19.08
C GLN A 6 -15.12 -21.64 -17.91
N LYS A 7 -14.44 -21.66 -16.74
CA LYS A 7 -14.72 -20.75 -15.67
C LYS A 7 -14.40 -19.33 -16.17
N PHE A 8 -15.42 -18.63 -16.60
CA PHE A 8 -15.34 -17.17 -16.75
C PHE A 8 -15.04 -16.61 -15.35
N ALA A 9 -13.81 -16.19 -15.14
CA ALA A 9 -13.48 -15.34 -14.00
C ALA A 9 -14.26 -14.05 -14.19
N MET A 10 -15.33 -13.85 -13.43
CA MET A 10 -16.05 -12.58 -13.42
C MET A 10 -15.06 -11.51 -12.99
N SER A 11 -14.89 -10.46 -13.81
CA SER A 11 -14.14 -9.29 -13.40
C SER A 11 -14.77 -8.75 -12.11
N PRO A 12 -13.97 -8.40 -11.09
CA PRO A 12 -14.50 -7.89 -9.83
C PRO A 12 -15.37 -6.66 -10.10
N GLU A 13 -16.54 -6.60 -9.47
CA GLU A 13 -17.39 -5.41 -9.54
C GLU A 13 -16.64 -4.23 -8.93
N THR A 14 -16.58 -3.12 -9.65
CA THR A 14 -15.90 -1.90 -9.21
C THR A 14 -16.89 -0.79 -8.93
N GLU A 15 -16.52 0.15 -8.07
CA GLU A 15 -17.24 1.40 -7.86
C GLU A 15 -16.34 2.61 -8.10
N VAL A 16 -16.96 3.75 -8.39
CA VAL A 16 -16.27 5.04 -8.53
C VAL A 16 -16.49 5.83 -7.24
N TYR A 17 -15.39 6.25 -6.60
CA TYR A 17 -15.37 7.06 -5.41
C TYR A 17 -14.71 8.42 -5.69
N HIS A 18 -15.38 9.53 -5.35
CA HIS A 18 -14.96 10.91 -5.69
C HIS A 18 -14.63 11.13 -7.18
N SER A 19 -15.31 10.44 -8.10
CA SER A 19 -15.13 10.51 -9.57
C SER A 19 -13.73 10.14 -10.11
N ASN A 20 -12.73 9.96 -9.26
CA ASN A 20 -11.33 9.72 -9.66
C ASN A 20 -10.69 8.51 -8.96
N LYS A 21 -11.45 7.75 -8.20
CA LYS A 21 -11.04 6.47 -7.58
C LYS A 21 -11.87 5.35 -8.17
N ILE A 22 -11.22 4.32 -8.71
CA ILE A 22 -11.86 3.09 -9.14
C ILE A 22 -11.47 2.01 -8.14
N ILE A 23 -12.45 1.45 -7.44
CA ILE A 23 -12.22 0.55 -6.31
C ILE A 23 -13.04 -0.72 -6.49
N PRO A 24 -12.44 -1.94 -6.41
CA PRO A 24 -13.20 -3.18 -6.31
C PRO A 24 -14.12 -3.17 -5.09
N LYS A 25 -15.37 -3.65 -5.26
CA LYS A 25 -16.36 -3.64 -4.17
C LYS A 25 -15.91 -4.43 -2.94
N GLU A 26 -15.12 -5.48 -3.16
CA GLU A 26 -14.61 -6.35 -2.10
C GLU A 26 -13.73 -5.65 -1.06
N ILE A 27 -13.12 -4.52 -1.42
CA ILE A 27 -12.21 -3.75 -0.56
C ILE A 27 -12.67 -2.29 -0.38
N SER A 28 -13.85 -1.97 -0.87
CA SER A 28 -14.30 -0.59 -0.97
C SER A 28 -14.35 0.14 0.36
N LYS A 29 -14.82 -0.54 1.41
CA LYS A 29 -14.90 0.04 2.75
C LYS A 29 -13.50 0.38 3.28
N GLU A 30 -12.60 -0.56 3.23
CA GLU A 30 -11.23 -0.44 3.73
C GLU A 30 -10.43 0.60 2.94
N ALA A 31 -10.58 0.60 1.61
CA ALA A 31 -9.93 1.57 0.74
C ALA A 31 -10.41 3.01 0.99
N LYS A 32 -11.71 3.22 1.23
CA LYS A 32 -12.25 4.54 1.59
C LYS A 32 -11.74 5.02 2.94
N ILE A 33 -11.64 4.13 3.94
CA ILE A 33 -11.05 4.46 5.24
C ILE A 33 -9.58 4.85 5.05
N ALA A 34 -8.77 4.05 4.35
CA ALA A 34 -7.37 4.38 4.10
C ALA A 34 -7.23 5.73 3.35
N LEU A 35 -8.03 5.96 2.30
CA LEU A 35 -8.02 7.22 1.55
C LEU A 35 -8.39 8.44 2.39
N SER A 36 -9.23 8.29 3.42
CA SER A 36 -9.63 9.42 4.29
C SER A 36 -8.47 9.98 5.11
N TYR A 37 -7.40 9.23 5.31
CA TYR A 37 -6.18 9.68 5.96
C TYR A 37 -5.24 10.49 5.04
N TYR A 38 -5.50 10.53 3.73
CA TYR A 38 -4.66 11.18 2.72
C TYR A 38 -5.43 12.28 1.95
N PRO A 39 -5.77 13.41 2.59
CA PRO A 39 -6.55 14.47 1.96
C PRO A 39 -5.89 15.05 0.69
N GLU A 40 -4.57 15.07 0.62
CA GLU A 40 -3.83 15.52 -0.57
C GLU A 40 -3.98 14.60 -1.78
N LEU A 41 -4.46 13.36 -1.58
CA LEU A 41 -4.78 12.43 -2.65
C LEU A 41 -6.23 12.55 -3.14
N GLU A 42 -7.07 13.42 -2.56
CA GLU A 42 -8.48 13.56 -2.93
C GLU A 42 -8.67 13.74 -4.45
N LYS A 43 -7.86 14.63 -5.07
CA LYS A 43 -7.95 14.94 -6.51
C LYS A 43 -7.07 14.06 -7.40
N VAL A 44 -6.38 13.08 -6.83
CA VAL A 44 -5.47 12.18 -7.57
C VAL A 44 -6.24 10.99 -8.12
N SER A 45 -6.08 10.68 -9.39
CA SER A 45 -6.67 9.49 -10.00
C SER A 45 -5.93 8.23 -9.54
N ILE A 46 -6.64 7.36 -8.81
CA ILE A 46 -6.10 6.10 -8.30
C ILE A 46 -7.07 4.97 -8.68
N GLU A 47 -6.52 3.91 -9.23
CA GLU A 47 -7.28 2.72 -9.59
C GLU A 47 -6.72 1.51 -8.84
N PHE A 48 -7.55 0.91 -8.00
CA PHE A 48 -7.26 -0.33 -7.30
C PHE A 48 -7.66 -1.49 -8.18
N ARG A 49 -6.75 -2.45 -8.38
CA ARG A 49 -6.96 -3.61 -9.26
C ARG A 49 -6.46 -4.89 -8.65
N PHE A 50 -7.24 -5.94 -8.72
CA PHE A 50 -6.74 -7.28 -8.47
C PHE A 50 -5.82 -7.75 -9.61
N LYS A 51 -4.74 -8.44 -9.25
CA LYS A 51 -3.75 -8.98 -10.17
C LYS A 51 -3.29 -10.35 -9.68
N GLU A 52 -3.24 -11.33 -10.58
CA GLU A 52 -2.90 -12.72 -10.20
C GLU A 52 -1.41 -12.90 -9.88
N ASP A 53 -0.52 -12.16 -10.54
CA ASP A 53 0.93 -12.37 -10.48
C ASP A 53 1.69 -11.19 -9.85
N ILE A 54 1.41 -10.86 -8.60
CA ILE A 54 2.27 -9.93 -7.86
C ILE A 54 3.38 -10.75 -7.18
N LYS A 55 4.62 -10.56 -7.68
CA LYS A 55 5.78 -11.22 -7.09
C LYS A 55 6.31 -10.42 -5.91
N LYS A 56 6.62 -11.10 -4.81
CA LYS A 56 7.35 -10.56 -3.63
C LYS A 56 6.57 -9.59 -2.73
N SER A 57 5.34 -9.23 -3.02
CA SER A 57 4.51 -8.38 -2.14
C SER A 57 3.03 -8.73 -2.30
N PHE A 58 2.21 -8.37 -1.31
CA PHE A 58 0.76 -8.55 -1.37
C PHE A 58 0.08 -7.43 -2.17
N MET A 59 0.60 -6.22 -2.06
CA MET A 59 0.15 -5.04 -2.80
C MET A 59 1.33 -4.31 -3.43
N GLN A 60 1.02 -3.47 -4.42
CA GLN A 60 2.03 -2.66 -5.09
C GLN A 60 1.41 -1.40 -5.70
N ALA A 61 1.83 -0.23 -5.22
CA ALA A 61 1.53 1.04 -5.87
C ALA A 61 2.51 1.33 -7.00
N GLN A 62 2.01 1.88 -8.09
CA GLN A 62 2.85 2.37 -9.18
C GLN A 62 2.16 3.46 -10.01
N PRO A 63 2.92 4.41 -10.61
CA PRO A 63 2.37 5.36 -11.56
C PRO A 63 1.94 4.66 -12.85
N LYS A 64 0.89 5.16 -13.50
CA LYS A 64 0.54 4.78 -14.87
C LYS A 64 1.57 5.36 -15.84
N PHE A 65 2.29 4.49 -16.55
CA PHE A 65 3.34 4.94 -17.48
C PHE A 65 2.80 5.81 -18.63
N SER A 66 1.55 5.59 -19.06
CA SER A 66 0.92 6.33 -20.16
C SER A 66 0.85 7.83 -19.94
N ASN A 67 0.80 8.28 -18.66
CA ASN A 67 0.68 9.71 -18.34
C ASN A 67 1.78 10.22 -17.39
N LEU A 68 2.88 9.48 -17.29
CA LEU A 68 4.02 9.84 -16.43
C LEU A 68 4.55 11.26 -16.70
N PHE A 69 4.50 11.70 -17.96
CA PHE A 69 5.01 13.00 -18.44
C PHE A 69 3.95 14.09 -18.52
N HIS A 70 2.70 13.85 -18.15
CA HIS A 70 1.61 14.82 -18.23
C HIS A 70 1.61 15.88 -17.09
N GLY A 71 2.74 16.03 -16.38
CA GLY A 71 2.87 16.92 -15.24
C GLY A 71 2.44 16.25 -13.92
N LYS A 72 3.01 16.70 -12.81
CA LYS A 72 2.82 16.05 -11.48
C LYS A 72 1.36 15.92 -11.06
N ASN A 73 0.54 16.94 -11.37
CA ASN A 73 -0.87 17.00 -10.94
C ASN A 73 -1.81 16.14 -11.78
N ASN A 74 -1.38 15.70 -12.97
CA ASN A 74 -2.18 14.92 -13.91
C ASN A 74 -1.74 13.45 -13.98
N ARG A 75 -0.84 13.04 -13.10
CA ARG A 75 -0.44 11.64 -13.00
C ARG A 75 -1.53 10.80 -12.37
N GLU A 76 -1.69 9.62 -12.90
CA GLU A 76 -2.58 8.59 -12.39
C GLU A 76 -1.76 7.42 -11.84
N TYR A 77 -2.37 6.68 -10.91
CA TYR A 77 -1.70 5.61 -10.19
C TYR A 77 -2.55 4.34 -10.18
N TYR A 78 -1.88 3.20 -10.10
CA TYR A 78 -2.47 1.92 -9.76
C TYR A 78 -2.05 1.52 -8.34
N VAL A 79 -2.98 0.88 -7.64
CA VAL A 79 -2.68 0.02 -6.49
C VAL A 79 -3.09 -1.39 -6.90
N PHE A 80 -2.11 -2.21 -7.23
CA PHE A 80 -2.34 -3.62 -7.51
C PHE A 80 -2.41 -4.41 -6.22
N ILE A 81 -3.34 -5.35 -6.18
CA ILE A 81 -3.63 -6.19 -5.02
C ILE A 81 -3.59 -7.63 -5.51
N SER A 82 -2.83 -8.49 -4.86
CA SER A 82 -2.79 -9.89 -5.22
C SER A 82 -4.16 -10.52 -4.98
N SER A 83 -4.72 -11.16 -6.01
CA SER A 83 -5.96 -11.91 -5.88
C SER A 83 -5.74 -13.25 -5.16
N LYS A 84 -4.49 -13.73 -5.15
CA LYS A 84 -4.05 -14.93 -4.46
C LYS A 84 -2.69 -14.66 -3.84
N VAL A 85 -2.51 -15.04 -2.60
CA VAL A 85 -1.20 -15.16 -1.98
C VAL A 85 -0.93 -16.67 -1.88
N GLU A 86 0.02 -17.17 -2.64
CA GLU A 86 0.52 -18.54 -2.47
C GLU A 86 1.30 -18.61 -1.17
N ILE A 87 0.69 -19.18 -0.16
CA ILE A 87 1.32 -19.44 1.12
C ILE A 87 1.33 -20.96 1.30
N GLU A 88 2.52 -21.56 1.16
CA GLU A 88 2.81 -22.98 1.46
C GLU A 88 1.66 -23.98 1.17
N GLY A 89 0.97 -23.81 0.02
CA GLY A 89 -0.03 -24.77 -0.46
C GLY A 89 -1.49 -24.49 -0.09
N GLU A 90 -1.79 -23.40 0.61
CA GLU A 90 -3.16 -22.94 0.83
C GLU A 90 -3.43 -21.61 0.12
N ASP A 91 -4.60 -21.48 -0.49
CA ASP A 91 -5.06 -20.27 -1.16
C ASP A 91 -5.51 -19.23 -0.11
N PHE A 92 -4.60 -18.37 0.34
CA PHE A 92 -4.92 -17.23 1.18
C PHE A 92 -5.48 -16.10 0.31
N THR A 93 -6.65 -15.61 0.64
CA THR A 93 -7.35 -14.59 -0.13
C THR A 93 -7.50 -13.29 0.65
N ILE A 94 -7.88 -12.21 -0.04
CA ILE A 94 -8.16 -10.92 0.59
C ILE A 94 -9.24 -11.02 1.70
N LYS A 95 -10.13 -12.01 1.63
CA LYS A 95 -11.20 -12.22 2.61
C LYS A 95 -10.71 -12.76 3.95
N ASP A 96 -9.53 -13.37 3.96
CA ASP A 96 -8.91 -13.95 5.15
C ASP A 96 -8.11 -12.90 5.93
N ILE A 97 -7.99 -11.68 5.38
CA ILE A 97 -7.25 -10.57 5.98
C ILE A 97 -8.19 -9.77 6.90
N PRO A 98 -7.82 -9.55 8.17
CA PRO A 98 -8.57 -8.67 9.04
C PRO A 98 -8.71 -7.25 8.44
N PRO A 99 -9.88 -6.59 8.55
CA PRO A 99 -10.10 -5.27 7.96
C PRO A 99 -9.05 -4.23 8.33
N ASP A 100 -8.64 -4.17 9.60
CA ASP A 100 -7.62 -3.22 10.08
C ASP A 100 -6.25 -3.45 9.44
N VAL A 101 -5.91 -4.72 9.19
CA VAL A 101 -4.66 -5.09 8.50
C VAL A 101 -4.72 -4.66 7.03
N LEU A 102 -5.86 -4.86 6.38
CA LEU A 102 -6.09 -4.44 5.00
C LEU A 102 -6.02 -2.90 4.87
N ILE A 103 -6.62 -2.17 5.81
CA ILE A 103 -6.54 -0.70 5.87
C ILE A 103 -5.07 -0.26 6.00
N GLY A 104 -4.28 -0.90 6.86
CA GLY A 104 -2.87 -0.58 7.04
C GLY A 104 -2.04 -0.86 5.77
N TRP A 105 -2.27 -1.99 5.09
CA TRP A 105 -1.62 -2.26 3.81
C TRP A 105 -1.97 -1.21 2.75
N LEU A 106 -3.25 -0.88 2.61
CA LEU A 106 -3.70 0.16 1.67
C LEU A 106 -3.10 1.51 2.02
N GLY A 107 -3.00 1.86 3.30
CA GLY A 107 -2.35 3.08 3.77
C GLY A 107 -0.88 3.15 3.39
N HIS A 108 -0.14 2.05 3.54
CA HIS A 108 1.25 1.94 3.09
C HIS A 108 1.38 2.20 1.58
N GLU A 109 0.52 1.60 0.75
CA GLU A 109 0.53 1.83 -0.70
C GLU A 109 0.19 3.28 -1.07
N LEU A 110 -0.70 3.92 -0.32
CA LEU A 110 -0.99 5.35 -0.49
C LEU A 110 0.22 6.22 -0.09
N GLY A 111 1.00 5.82 0.91
CA GLY A 111 2.28 6.44 1.26
C GLY A 111 3.28 6.43 0.11
N HIS A 112 3.39 5.32 -0.64
CA HIS A 112 4.16 5.27 -1.88
C HIS A 112 3.66 6.28 -2.93
N ILE A 113 2.34 6.45 -3.08
CA ILE A 113 1.79 7.42 -4.04
C ILE A 113 2.15 8.84 -3.64
N VAL A 114 2.13 9.18 -2.35
CA VAL A 114 2.60 10.49 -1.85
C VAL A 114 4.07 10.70 -2.22
N ASP A 115 4.94 9.74 -1.96
CA ASP A 115 6.35 9.81 -2.36
C ASP A 115 6.52 9.99 -3.88
N TYR A 116 5.79 9.23 -4.70
CA TYR A 116 5.86 9.35 -6.17
C TYR A 116 5.41 10.71 -6.67
N ARG A 117 4.42 11.34 -6.04
CA ARG A 117 3.97 12.69 -6.40
C ARG A 117 5.02 13.76 -6.12
N ASN A 118 5.85 13.56 -5.11
CA ASN A 118 6.93 14.48 -4.78
C ASN A 118 8.10 14.42 -5.78
N ARG A 119 8.20 13.33 -6.58
CA ARG A 119 9.29 13.12 -7.55
C ARG A 119 8.95 13.73 -8.93
N SER A 120 9.96 14.17 -9.67
CA SER A 120 9.83 14.52 -11.09
C SER A 120 9.61 13.23 -11.94
N ALA A 121 9.18 13.37 -13.20
CA ALA A 121 9.04 12.21 -14.10
C ALA A 121 10.38 11.47 -14.28
N PHE A 122 11.47 12.23 -14.46
CA PHE A 122 12.81 11.66 -14.54
C PHE A 122 13.24 11.02 -13.21
N GLY A 123 12.90 11.63 -12.07
CA GLY A 123 13.12 11.06 -10.75
C GLY A 123 12.39 9.73 -10.55
N LEU A 124 11.16 9.58 -11.07
CA LEU A 124 10.43 8.32 -11.04
C LEU A 124 11.05 7.24 -11.93
N MET A 125 11.62 7.60 -13.08
CA MET A 125 12.36 6.64 -13.92
C MET A 125 13.61 6.13 -13.21
N ILE A 126 14.38 7.02 -12.59
CA ILE A 126 15.57 6.65 -11.79
C ILE A 126 15.12 5.82 -10.58
N PHE A 127 14.03 6.20 -9.91
CA PHE A 127 13.45 5.44 -8.81
C PHE A 127 13.16 4.01 -9.24
N GLY A 128 12.40 3.80 -10.33
CA GLY A 128 12.06 2.48 -10.84
C GLY A 128 13.30 1.64 -11.16
N MET A 129 14.32 2.23 -11.77
CA MET A 129 15.56 1.53 -12.08
C MET A 129 16.32 1.11 -10.79
N ARG A 130 16.43 2.00 -9.81
CA ARG A 130 17.11 1.69 -8.54
C ARG A 130 16.31 0.69 -7.69
N TYR A 131 14.98 0.78 -7.72
CA TYR A 131 14.09 -0.13 -7.00
C TYR A 131 14.26 -1.59 -7.45
N VAL A 132 14.58 -1.85 -8.71
CA VAL A 132 14.80 -3.22 -9.21
C VAL A 132 16.25 -3.69 -9.08
N THR A 133 17.22 -2.79 -8.83
CA THR A 133 18.65 -3.10 -8.84
C THR A 133 19.33 -2.99 -7.48
N SER A 134 18.72 -2.32 -6.49
CA SER A 134 19.35 -2.03 -5.20
C SER A 134 18.41 -2.34 -4.03
N GLU A 135 18.79 -3.29 -3.20
CA GLU A 135 18.02 -3.67 -2.01
C GLU A 135 17.97 -2.53 -0.97
N ASN A 136 19.08 -1.80 -0.80
CA ASN A 136 19.09 -0.64 0.10
C ASN A 136 18.11 0.44 -0.35
N TYR A 137 17.92 0.59 -1.66
CA TYR A 137 16.97 1.55 -2.20
C TYR A 137 15.51 1.09 -2.03
N ILE A 138 15.26 -0.23 -2.13
CA ILE A 138 13.97 -0.81 -1.78
C ILE A 138 13.67 -0.52 -0.31
N MET A 139 14.62 -0.82 0.58
CA MET A 139 14.48 -0.57 2.02
C MET A 139 14.15 0.91 2.31
N GLU A 140 14.86 1.85 1.70
CA GLU A 140 14.58 3.28 1.84
C GLU A 140 13.14 3.61 1.40
N ALA A 141 12.71 3.11 0.23
CA ALA A 141 11.39 3.37 -0.31
C ALA A 141 10.26 2.80 0.58
N GLU A 142 10.42 1.57 1.09
CA GLU A 142 9.43 0.92 1.95
C GLU A 142 9.33 1.63 3.32
N ARG A 143 10.46 2.05 3.88
CA ARG A 143 10.49 2.81 5.14
C ARG A 143 9.88 4.21 4.98
N VAL A 144 10.10 4.87 3.85
CA VAL A 144 9.45 6.15 3.52
C VAL A 144 7.94 6.00 3.42
N ALA A 145 7.44 4.92 2.80
CA ALA A 145 6.00 4.67 2.71
C ALA A 145 5.37 4.39 4.09
N ASP A 146 6.02 3.58 4.93
CA ASP A 146 5.60 3.36 6.33
C ASP A 146 5.58 4.70 7.11
N THR A 147 6.61 5.54 6.93
CA THR A 147 6.70 6.86 7.58
C THR A 147 5.54 7.77 7.16
N TYR A 148 5.27 7.89 5.86
CA TYR A 148 4.11 8.66 5.39
C TYR A 148 2.80 8.16 6.00
N ALA A 149 2.60 6.84 6.07
CA ALA A 149 1.38 6.29 6.65
C ALA A 149 1.25 6.65 8.15
N VAL A 150 2.34 6.58 8.91
CA VAL A 150 2.35 6.96 10.32
C VAL A 150 2.12 8.46 10.50
N GLU A 151 2.78 9.32 9.71
CA GLU A 151 2.59 10.78 9.72
C GLU A 151 1.16 11.21 9.37
N HIS A 152 0.42 10.37 8.63
CA HIS A 152 -0.99 10.58 8.32
C HIS A 152 -1.94 9.96 9.38
N GLY A 153 -1.44 9.58 10.55
CA GLY A 153 -2.26 9.06 11.64
C GLY A 153 -2.63 7.58 11.51
N MET A 154 -1.99 6.83 10.62
CA MET A 154 -2.28 5.41 10.41
C MET A 154 -1.36 4.47 11.22
N GLY A 155 -0.64 4.98 12.22
CA GLY A 155 0.34 4.21 12.99
C GLY A 155 -0.20 2.90 13.54
N ASP A 156 -1.40 2.91 14.14
CA ASP A 156 -2.05 1.71 14.66
C ASP A 156 -2.36 0.66 13.58
N TYR A 157 -2.82 1.10 12.41
CA TYR A 157 -3.09 0.21 11.28
C TYR A 157 -1.80 -0.41 10.73
N ILE A 158 -0.74 0.38 10.59
CA ILE A 158 0.57 -0.11 10.15
C ILE A 158 1.13 -1.10 11.17
N LEU A 159 1.03 -0.82 12.47
CA LEU A 159 1.46 -1.72 13.53
C LEU A 159 0.68 -3.06 13.51
N LYS A 160 -0.64 -3.01 13.35
CA LYS A 160 -1.48 -4.22 13.21
C LYS A 160 -1.07 -5.03 11.97
N THR A 161 -0.78 -4.36 10.87
CA THR A 161 -0.32 -5.01 9.63
C THR A 161 1.02 -5.72 9.82
N LYS A 162 2.01 -5.05 10.44
CA LYS A 162 3.32 -5.68 10.73
C LYS A 162 3.18 -6.87 11.67
N ASN A 163 2.44 -6.71 12.75
CA ASN A 163 2.20 -7.80 13.71
C ASN A 163 1.47 -8.99 13.07
N PHE A 164 0.47 -8.73 12.22
CA PHE A 164 -0.21 -9.79 11.48
C PHE A 164 0.78 -10.55 10.60
N ILE A 165 1.57 -9.87 9.78
CA ILE A 165 2.54 -10.50 8.88
C ILE A 165 3.57 -11.32 9.67
N LEU A 166 4.16 -10.73 10.71
CA LEU A 166 5.26 -11.35 11.44
C LEU A 166 4.83 -12.55 12.28
N ASN A 167 3.57 -12.57 12.74
CA ASN A 167 3.05 -13.60 13.64
C ASN A 167 2.13 -14.62 12.93
N HIS A 168 1.77 -14.41 11.67
CA HIS A 168 0.89 -15.32 10.94
C HIS A 168 1.63 -16.62 10.60
N THR A 169 1.08 -17.76 11.01
CA THR A 169 1.74 -19.08 10.86
C THR A 169 1.92 -19.48 9.40
N ASP A 170 0.94 -19.14 8.55
CA ASP A 170 0.89 -19.58 7.15
C ASP A 170 1.73 -18.70 6.20
N LEU A 171 2.26 -17.56 6.68
CA LEU A 171 3.18 -16.76 5.89
C LEU A 171 4.60 -17.33 5.94
N SER A 172 5.21 -17.52 4.75
CA SER A 172 6.55 -18.06 4.65
C SER A 172 7.58 -17.24 5.43
N GLU A 173 8.54 -17.92 6.06
CA GLU A 173 9.64 -17.23 6.76
C GLU A 173 10.48 -16.35 5.82
N SER A 174 10.56 -16.71 4.54
CA SER A 174 11.21 -15.88 3.52
C SER A 174 10.51 -14.52 3.39
N TYR A 175 9.18 -14.49 3.38
CA TYR A 175 8.40 -13.25 3.32
C TYR A 175 8.53 -12.44 4.61
N LYS A 176 8.40 -13.08 5.78
CA LYS A 176 8.59 -12.41 7.08
C LYS A 176 9.99 -11.80 7.21
N ASN A 177 11.03 -12.52 6.79
CA ASN A 177 12.40 -12.02 6.80
C ASN A 177 12.59 -10.83 5.83
N ARG A 178 11.90 -10.83 4.70
CA ARG A 178 11.87 -9.66 3.81
C ARG A 178 11.25 -8.45 4.51
N ILE A 179 10.13 -8.62 5.20
CA ILE A 179 9.47 -7.54 5.95
C ILE A 179 10.38 -7.01 7.06
N ARG A 180 10.99 -7.89 7.87
CA ARG A 180 11.94 -7.48 8.94
C ARG A 180 13.12 -6.67 8.41
N ARG A 181 13.58 -6.97 7.20
CA ARG A 181 14.78 -6.36 6.61
C ARG A 181 14.49 -5.05 5.91
N LEU A 182 13.35 -4.90 5.25
CA LEU A 182 13.10 -3.78 4.34
C LEU A 182 12.21 -2.69 4.93
N TYR A 183 11.37 -3.02 5.91
CA TYR A 183 10.33 -2.13 6.43
C TYR A 183 10.69 -1.59 7.83
N LEU A 184 9.92 -0.62 8.33
CA LEU A 184 9.99 -0.25 9.74
C LEU A 184 9.56 -1.44 10.61
N SER A 185 10.29 -1.68 11.69
CA SER A 185 9.88 -2.67 12.69
C SER A 185 8.69 -2.14 13.52
N PRO A 186 7.92 -3.02 14.20
CA PRO A 186 6.88 -2.58 15.12
C PRO A 186 7.37 -1.57 16.16
N GLU A 187 8.58 -1.76 16.70
CA GLU A 187 9.20 -0.89 17.70
C GLU A 187 9.53 0.48 17.09
N GLU A 188 10.06 0.53 15.86
CA GLU A 188 10.35 1.79 15.17
C GLU A 188 9.07 2.57 14.87
N ILE A 189 7.97 1.89 14.52
CA ILE A 189 6.65 2.51 14.32
C ILE A 189 6.15 3.15 15.63
N VAL A 190 6.23 2.43 16.76
CA VAL A 190 5.82 2.95 18.06
C VAL A 190 6.64 4.19 18.43
N VAL A 191 7.96 4.16 18.21
CA VAL A 191 8.82 5.33 18.45
C VAL A 191 8.42 6.52 17.58
N LEU A 192 8.10 6.28 16.31
CA LEU A 192 7.69 7.34 15.39
C LEU A 192 6.36 7.96 15.83
N VAL A 193 5.34 7.14 16.16
CA VAL A 193 4.04 7.61 16.70
C VAL A 193 4.25 8.48 17.93
N ASN A 194 4.97 7.98 18.95
CA ASN A 194 5.23 8.73 20.18
C ASN A 194 5.96 10.05 19.95
N ASN A 195 6.81 10.14 18.93
CA ASN A 195 7.50 11.39 18.59
C ASN A 195 6.55 12.41 17.94
N LEU A 196 5.62 11.95 17.11
CA LEU A 196 4.61 12.82 16.50
C LEU A 196 3.66 13.38 17.57
N GLU A 197 3.15 12.56 18.47
CA GLU A 197 2.30 12.99 19.57
C GLU A 197 2.96 14.07 20.43
N LYS A 198 4.24 13.89 20.79
CA LYS A 198 5.01 14.91 21.53
C LYS A 198 5.21 16.22 20.79
N VAL A 199 5.25 16.18 19.46
CA VAL A 199 5.35 17.39 18.65
C VAL A 199 4.00 18.12 18.62
N GLU A 200 2.89 17.39 18.49
CA GLU A 200 1.53 17.93 18.52
C GLU A 200 1.23 18.58 19.88
N GLU A 201 1.53 17.90 21.02
CA GLU A 201 1.38 18.44 22.36
C GLU A 201 2.13 19.78 22.53
N LYS A 202 3.38 19.86 22.05
CA LYS A 202 4.17 21.09 22.14
C LYS A 202 3.62 22.25 21.29
N ILE A 203 2.99 21.95 20.17
CA ILE A 203 2.36 22.97 19.31
C ILE A 203 1.11 23.49 19.99
N GLU A 204 0.32 22.62 20.61
CA GLU A 204 -0.89 23.01 21.37
C GLU A 204 -0.54 23.86 22.60
N GLU A 205 0.50 23.50 23.36
CA GLU A 205 0.96 24.23 24.53
C GLU A 205 1.63 25.58 24.19
N GLY A 206 2.29 25.69 23.03
CA GLY A 206 3.02 26.89 22.61
C GLY A 206 2.20 27.91 21.79
N GLY A 207 0.93 27.57 21.46
CA GLY A 207 0.02 28.40 20.66
C GLY A 207 -0.97 29.25 21.46
N GLY A 208 -0.78 29.39 22.78
CA GLY A 208 -1.61 30.17 23.70
C GLY A 208 -1.09 31.58 23.96
#